data_4ed3cdbe39bc52da7d7967a7cc777f0e
#
_entry.id   4ed3cdbe39bc52da7d7967a7cc777f0e
#
_cell.length_a   1.000
_cell.length_b   1.000
_cell.length_c   1.000
_cell.angle_alpha   90.00
_cell.angle_beta   90.00
_cell.angle_gamma   90.00
#
_symmetry.space_group_name_H-M   'P 1'
#
loop_
_entity.id
_entity.type
_entity.pdbx_description
1 polymer ?
#
loop_
_entity_poly.entity_id
_entity_poly.type
_entity_poly.pdbx_seq_one_letter_code
_entity_poly.pdbx_strand_id
1 'polypeptide(L)'
;MACFGIESLDEIACGEIDLAPLSCHCIPVCAEIVEAHRAYMAKYLFCGDRAVSRLWRGIPLVIDLDLHSDFDSYAVGLKRRWKELQKAAQRVFHCRRIDRNLYRFDLFEIDTSLRFRSGGPVIAAFLRRPPERVPGDVAPAEPVPPLCPLHWYADWGVFAPGNPEPRSKDRLVGYLFLKRVGNVVRLTSLMGHGRYLADGVVKLLFADAMRWLLNRTLLSVHGIQYLHYGAMEHGRAGLVAWKQRFGFKPLLFSWPKKILAWLIAFFTQADETIIPWLILTE
;
A
#
# COMPACT_ATOMS: atom_id res chain seq x y z
N MET A 1 -12.35 -7.44 16.11
CA MET A 1 -12.44 -6.10 16.71
C MET A 1 -11.64 -5.99 18.02
N ALA A 2 -11.60 -7.02 18.86
CA ALA A 2 -10.87 -7.01 20.15
C ALA A 2 -9.41 -6.50 20.10
N CYS A 3 -8.65 -6.79 19.05
CA CYS A 3 -7.25 -6.31 18.92
C CYS A 3 -7.11 -4.78 18.89
N PHE A 4 -8.17 -4.05 18.55
CA PHE A 4 -8.19 -2.58 18.51
C PHE A 4 -9.03 -1.97 19.64
N GLY A 5 -9.55 -2.79 20.56
CA GLY A 5 -10.41 -2.34 21.67
C GLY A 5 -11.77 -1.81 21.22
N ILE A 6 -12.26 -2.27 20.06
CA ILE A 6 -13.51 -1.83 19.44
C ILE A 6 -14.59 -2.87 19.76
N GLU A 7 -15.65 -2.44 20.41
CA GLU A 7 -16.77 -3.28 20.80
C GLU A 7 -17.90 -3.25 19.77
N SER A 8 -18.15 -2.10 19.13
CA SER A 8 -19.17 -1.92 18.11
C SER A 8 -18.66 -1.17 16.88
N LEU A 9 -19.38 -1.26 15.76
CA LEU A 9 -19.07 -0.51 14.54
C LEU A 9 -19.27 1.00 14.72
N ASP A 10 -20.14 1.42 15.64
CA ASP A 10 -20.46 2.83 15.89
C ASP A 10 -19.27 3.60 16.50
N GLU A 11 -18.32 2.88 17.10
CA GLU A 11 -17.08 3.46 17.63
C GLU A 11 -16.04 3.75 16.54
N ILE A 12 -16.28 3.30 15.30
CA ILE A 12 -15.33 3.47 14.22
C ILE A 12 -15.66 4.74 13.44
N ALA A 13 -14.68 5.64 13.33
CA ALA A 13 -14.82 6.84 12.53
C ALA A 13 -15.12 6.50 11.08
N CYS A 14 -15.93 7.35 10.44
CA CYS A 14 -16.19 7.28 9.00
C CYS A 14 -15.32 8.27 8.24
N GLY A 15 -14.79 7.84 7.10
CA GLY A 15 -14.00 8.66 6.20
C GLY A 15 -14.50 8.60 4.77
N GLU A 16 -14.63 9.75 4.14
CA GLU A 16 -15.04 9.84 2.74
C GLU A 16 -13.86 9.61 1.81
N ILE A 17 -13.98 8.63 0.90
CA ILE A 17 -12.97 8.37 -0.11
C ILE A 17 -13.39 8.96 -1.46
N ASP A 18 -12.56 9.83 -2.00
CA ASP A 18 -12.67 10.32 -3.36
C ASP A 18 -11.69 9.55 -4.26
N LEU A 19 -12.22 8.66 -5.08
CA LEU A 19 -11.44 7.81 -5.99
C LEU A 19 -11.09 8.48 -7.31
N ALA A 20 -11.17 9.74 -7.39
CA ALA A 20 -10.81 10.66 -8.43
C ALA A 20 -11.99 11.41 -9.03
N PRO A 21 -11.81 12.68 -9.17
CA PRO A 21 -12.73 13.48 -9.95
C PRO A 21 -12.74 12.96 -11.39
N LEU A 22 -13.91 12.98 -12.00
CA LEU A 22 -14.11 12.73 -13.43
C LEU A 22 -13.27 13.68 -14.33
N SER A 23 -12.64 14.68 -13.74
CA SER A 23 -11.82 15.71 -14.36
C SER A 23 -10.34 15.34 -14.55
N CYS A 24 -9.92 14.12 -14.23
CA CYS A 24 -8.58 13.70 -14.62
C CYS A 24 -8.55 13.52 -16.14
N HIS A 25 -8.02 14.48 -16.86
CA HIS A 25 -7.76 14.41 -18.30
C HIS A 25 -6.63 13.41 -18.65
N CYS A 26 -6.29 12.56 -17.72
CA CYS A 26 -5.24 11.57 -17.88
C CYS A 26 -5.78 10.36 -18.63
N ILE A 27 -5.38 10.22 -19.82
CA ILE A 27 -5.11 9.13 -20.76
C ILE A 27 -5.47 7.69 -20.27
N PRO A 28 -5.67 6.73 -21.16
CA PRO A 28 -6.15 5.35 -20.92
C PRO A 28 -5.58 4.61 -19.71
N VAL A 29 -4.27 4.82 -19.41
CA VAL A 29 -3.59 4.20 -18.27
C VAL A 29 -4.22 4.57 -16.92
N CYS A 30 -4.72 5.81 -16.77
CA CYS A 30 -5.39 6.21 -15.53
C CYS A 30 -6.75 5.54 -15.38
N ALA A 31 -7.48 5.34 -16.48
CA ALA A 31 -8.77 4.67 -16.44
C ALA A 31 -8.63 3.24 -15.91
N GLU A 32 -7.64 2.48 -16.39
CA GLU A 32 -7.35 1.13 -15.91
C GLU A 32 -6.98 1.10 -14.42
N ILE A 33 -6.11 2.04 -13.99
CA ILE A 33 -5.71 2.15 -12.58
C ILE A 33 -6.94 2.44 -11.70
N VAL A 34 -7.79 3.36 -12.12
CA VAL A 34 -9.00 3.78 -11.39
C VAL A 34 -9.98 2.62 -11.31
N GLU A 35 -10.28 1.95 -12.44
CA GLU A 35 -11.21 0.83 -12.52
C GLU A 35 -10.80 -0.31 -11.57
N ALA A 36 -9.57 -0.80 -11.70
CA ALA A 36 -9.05 -1.85 -10.84
C ALA A 36 -9.06 -1.46 -9.36
N HIS A 37 -8.86 -0.17 -9.05
CA HIS A 37 -8.88 0.30 -7.67
C HIS A 37 -10.32 0.43 -7.15
N ARG A 38 -11.25 0.91 -7.94
CA ARG A 38 -12.68 0.97 -7.59
C ARG A 38 -13.22 -0.40 -7.24
N ALA A 39 -12.97 -1.40 -8.09
CA ALA A 39 -13.38 -2.78 -7.86
C ALA A 39 -12.78 -3.34 -6.55
N TYR A 40 -11.54 -2.99 -6.25
CA TYR A 40 -10.92 -3.38 -4.99
C TYR A 40 -11.52 -2.66 -3.78
N MET A 41 -11.69 -1.33 -3.85
CA MET A 41 -12.19 -0.52 -2.73
C MET A 41 -13.67 -0.76 -2.44
N ALA A 42 -14.47 -1.15 -3.45
CA ALA A 42 -15.86 -1.55 -3.26
C ALA A 42 -16.04 -2.66 -2.21
N LYS A 43 -15.01 -3.49 -2.01
CA LYS A 43 -15.00 -4.57 -1.01
C LYS A 43 -14.84 -4.07 0.43
N TYR A 44 -14.60 -2.80 0.64
CA TYR A 44 -14.37 -2.16 1.95
C TYR A 44 -15.40 -1.06 2.25
N LEU A 45 -16.34 -0.81 1.34
CA LEU A 45 -17.31 0.26 1.49
C LEU A 45 -18.44 -0.10 2.43
N PHE A 46 -18.83 0.88 3.22
CA PHE A 46 -19.98 0.86 4.10
C PHE A 46 -20.99 1.93 3.68
N CYS A 47 -22.28 1.62 3.78
CA CYS A 47 -23.36 2.57 3.60
C CYS A 47 -24.33 2.43 4.77
N GLY A 48 -24.36 3.42 5.64
CA GLY A 48 -25.10 3.31 6.91
C GLY A 48 -24.51 2.21 7.78
N ASP A 49 -25.33 1.23 8.13
CA ASP A 49 -24.99 0.08 8.97
C ASP A 49 -24.63 -1.20 8.16
N ARG A 50 -24.59 -1.11 6.83
CA ARG A 50 -24.44 -2.28 5.94
C ARG A 50 -23.23 -2.18 5.04
N ALA A 51 -22.59 -3.33 4.80
CA ALA A 51 -21.59 -3.45 3.75
C ALA A 51 -22.26 -3.30 2.36
N VAL A 52 -21.66 -2.46 1.51
CA VAL A 52 -22.17 -2.22 0.15
C VAL A 52 -22.02 -3.45 -0.74
N SER A 53 -20.98 -4.24 -0.51
CA SER A 53 -20.66 -5.42 -1.32
C SER A 53 -20.85 -6.72 -0.54
N ARG A 54 -21.48 -7.72 -1.16
CA ARG A 54 -21.51 -9.11 -0.64
C ARG A 54 -20.09 -9.72 -0.51
N LEU A 55 -19.12 -9.17 -1.24
CA LEU A 55 -17.70 -9.55 -1.17
C LEU A 55 -16.93 -8.70 -0.14
N TRP A 56 -17.61 -8.15 0.85
CA TRP A 56 -17.00 -7.33 1.89
C TRP A 56 -15.83 -8.07 2.56
N ARG A 57 -14.70 -7.37 2.64
CA ARG A 57 -13.44 -7.93 3.13
C ARG A 57 -13.04 -7.45 4.52
N GLY A 58 -13.94 -6.78 5.22
CA GLY A 58 -13.68 -6.31 6.57
C GLY A 58 -13.41 -4.82 6.66
N ILE A 59 -13.12 -4.36 7.86
CA ILE A 59 -12.93 -2.94 8.19
C ILE A 59 -11.54 -2.50 7.72
N PRO A 60 -11.44 -1.49 6.84
CA PRO A 60 -10.15 -1.01 6.36
C PRO A 60 -9.28 -0.45 7.50
N LEU A 61 -7.98 -0.69 7.40
CA LEU A 61 -6.97 -0.09 8.27
C LEU A 61 -6.24 1.00 7.52
N VAL A 62 -6.26 2.20 8.09
CA VAL A 62 -5.68 3.39 7.49
C VAL A 62 -4.80 4.18 8.47
N ILE A 63 -3.88 4.95 7.91
CA ILE A 63 -3.31 6.13 8.55
C ILE A 63 -3.99 7.33 7.91
N ASP A 64 -4.65 8.15 8.73
CA ASP A 64 -5.16 9.45 8.30
C ASP A 64 -3.99 10.43 8.28
N LEU A 65 -3.58 10.81 7.06
CA LEU A 65 -2.42 11.66 6.84
C LEU A 65 -2.71 13.13 7.15
N ASP A 66 -3.99 13.54 7.17
CA ASP A 66 -4.37 14.91 7.49
C ASP A 66 -4.23 15.23 9.00
N LEU A 67 -4.13 14.19 9.82
CA LEU A 67 -3.81 14.34 11.24
C LEU A 67 -2.33 14.71 11.50
N HIS A 68 -1.50 14.77 10.46
CA HIS A 68 -0.08 14.99 10.55
C HIS A 68 0.36 16.09 9.58
N SER A 69 0.98 17.15 10.12
CA SER A 69 1.52 18.25 9.30
C SER A 69 2.69 17.81 8.42
N ASP A 70 3.50 16.88 8.96
CA ASP A 70 4.74 16.40 8.38
C ASP A 70 5.12 15.05 8.97
N PHE A 71 6.27 14.53 8.54
CA PHE A 71 6.79 13.26 9.03
C PHE A 71 7.17 13.31 10.53
N ASP A 72 7.66 14.45 11.02
CA ASP A 72 8.08 14.56 12.42
C ASP A 72 6.89 14.54 13.36
N SER A 73 5.79 15.20 13.00
CA SER A 73 4.51 15.12 13.76
C SER A 73 3.96 13.70 13.80
N TYR A 74 4.03 12.97 12.68
CA TYR A 74 3.68 11.56 12.63
C TYR A 74 4.59 10.71 13.53
N ALA A 75 5.89 10.94 13.48
CA ALA A 75 6.90 10.20 14.26
C ALA A 75 6.76 10.41 15.77
N VAL A 76 6.42 11.63 16.22
CA VAL A 76 6.12 11.93 17.62
C VAL A 76 4.94 11.07 18.11
N GLY A 77 3.90 10.91 17.31
CA GLY A 77 2.77 10.04 17.62
C GLY A 77 3.15 8.56 17.82
N LEU A 78 4.27 8.12 17.23
CA LEU A 78 4.79 6.76 17.36
C LEU A 78 5.66 6.52 18.59
N LYS A 79 6.07 7.55 19.34
CA LYS A 79 6.83 7.49 20.64
C LYS A 79 8.01 6.49 20.61
N ARG A 80 7.91 5.41 21.43
CA ARG A 80 8.95 4.37 21.56
C ARG A 80 9.38 3.78 20.21
N ARG A 81 8.52 3.75 19.24
CA ARG A 81 8.72 3.15 17.91
C ARG A 81 9.63 3.99 17.02
N TRP A 82 9.67 5.31 17.24
CA TRP A 82 10.60 6.20 16.55
C TRP A 82 12.06 5.80 16.78
N LYS A 83 12.42 5.42 18.03
CA LYS A 83 13.77 4.94 18.34
C LYS A 83 14.15 3.71 17.51
N GLU A 84 13.19 2.82 17.25
CA GLU A 84 13.43 1.66 16.40
C GLU A 84 13.64 2.04 14.93
N LEU A 85 12.89 3.03 14.44
CA LEU A 85 13.05 3.57 13.09
C LEU A 85 14.41 4.28 12.94
N GLN A 86 14.79 5.12 13.90
CA GLN A 86 16.09 5.78 13.92
C GLN A 86 17.23 4.76 13.94
N LYS A 87 17.14 3.73 14.78
CA LYS A 87 18.14 2.68 14.85
C LYS A 87 18.30 1.92 13.52
N ALA A 88 17.22 1.69 12.81
CA ALA A 88 17.28 1.10 11.47
C ALA A 88 17.91 2.08 10.45
N ALA A 89 17.57 3.36 10.54
CA ALA A 89 18.11 4.40 9.65
C ALA A 89 19.61 4.68 9.86
N GLN A 90 20.13 4.43 11.06
CA GLN A 90 21.56 4.60 11.36
C GLN A 90 22.46 3.53 10.74
N ARG A 91 21.86 2.48 10.17
CA ARG A 91 22.60 1.43 9.47
C ARG A 91 22.90 1.86 8.03
N VAL A 92 23.83 1.15 7.40
CA VAL A 92 24.33 1.46 6.04
C VAL A 92 23.29 1.18 4.94
N PHE A 93 22.02 1.00 5.29
CA PHE A 93 20.94 0.83 4.32
C PHE A 93 20.45 2.18 3.81
N HIS A 94 20.11 2.24 2.53
CA HIS A 94 19.47 3.41 1.93
C HIS A 94 18.21 3.05 1.17
N CYS A 95 17.26 3.97 1.11
CA CYS A 95 16.01 3.82 0.38
C CYS A 95 16.02 4.70 -0.87
N ARG A 96 15.39 4.20 -1.94
CA ARG A 96 15.12 4.99 -3.15
C ARG A 96 13.93 4.44 -3.92
N ARG A 97 13.43 5.26 -4.85
CA ARG A 97 12.45 4.81 -5.84
C ARG A 97 13.09 3.78 -6.77
N ILE A 98 12.29 2.80 -7.17
CA ILE A 98 12.73 1.74 -8.09
C ILE A 98 11.72 1.53 -9.22
N ASP A 99 12.21 0.98 -10.34
CA ASP A 99 11.36 0.30 -11.31
C ASP A 99 11.39 -1.20 -11.00
N ARG A 100 10.24 -1.77 -10.59
CA ARG A 100 10.14 -3.19 -10.22
C ARG A 100 10.58 -4.14 -11.33
N ASN A 101 10.47 -3.72 -12.61
CA ASN A 101 10.85 -4.55 -13.74
C ASN A 101 12.36 -4.79 -13.81
N LEU A 102 13.15 -3.83 -13.33
CA LEU A 102 14.61 -3.93 -13.31
C LEU A 102 15.13 -4.80 -12.15
N TYR A 103 14.32 -4.98 -11.10
CA TYR A 103 14.70 -5.71 -9.88
C TYR A 103 13.97 -7.04 -9.74
N ARG A 104 13.45 -7.62 -10.83
CA ARG A 104 12.64 -8.85 -10.78
C ARG A 104 13.30 -10.01 -10.03
N PHE A 105 14.62 -10.16 -10.17
CA PHE A 105 15.37 -11.21 -9.46
C PHE A 105 15.46 -10.94 -7.96
N ASP A 106 15.83 -9.72 -7.58
CA ASP A 106 15.90 -9.35 -6.16
C ASP A 106 14.53 -9.46 -5.50
N LEU A 107 13.46 -9.05 -6.18
CA LEU A 107 12.09 -9.20 -5.70
C LEU A 107 11.76 -10.68 -5.46
N PHE A 108 12.11 -11.56 -6.41
CA PHE A 108 11.92 -12.99 -6.26
C PHE A 108 12.74 -13.56 -5.08
N GLU A 109 14.01 -13.16 -4.92
CA GLU A 109 14.84 -13.56 -3.80
C GLU A 109 14.27 -13.09 -2.46
N ILE A 110 13.77 -11.85 -2.39
CA ILE A 110 13.11 -11.32 -1.19
C ILE A 110 11.87 -12.15 -0.86
N ASP A 111 11.02 -12.44 -1.83
CA ASP A 111 9.76 -13.17 -1.65
C ASP A 111 10.00 -14.60 -1.18
N THR A 112 11.01 -15.26 -1.73
CA THR A 112 11.35 -16.65 -1.43
C THR A 112 12.31 -16.82 -0.25
N SER A 113 12.86 -15.72 0.29
CA SER A 113 13.84 -15.75 1.39
C SER A 113 13.30 -16.35 2.69
N LEU A 114 12.00 -16.41 2.88
CA LEU A 114 11.31 -17.02 4.01
C LEU A 114 10.03 -17.73 3.56
N ARG A 115 9.83 -18.94 4.08
CA ARG A 115 8.57 -19.69 3.87
C ARG A 115 7.43 -19.18 4.74
N PHE A 116 7.74 -18.63 5.90
CA PHE A 116 6.78 -18.09 6.87
C PHE A 116 7.15 -16.66 7.25
N ARG A 117 6.15 -15.80 7.34
CA ARG A 117 6.27 -14.40 7.75
C ARG A 117 5.30 -14.11 8.89
N SER A 118 5.37 -12.93 9.50
CA SER A 118 4.46 -12.53 10.59
C SER A 118 2.97 -12.59 10.23
N GLY A 119 2.65 -12.51 8.93
CA GLY A 119 1.29 -12.68 8.39
C GLY A 119 0.89 -14.12 8.09
N GLY A 120 1.79 -15.10 8.27
CA GLY A 120 1.57 -16.51 7.93
C GLY A 120 2.50 -17.04 6.84
N PRO A 121 2.17 -18.20 6.24
CA PRO A 121 2.90 -18.71 5.11
C PRO A 121 2.85 -17.73 3.94
N VAL A 122 3.94 -17.67 3.18
CA VAL A 122 3.99 -16.86 1.97
C VAL A 122 3.00 -17.44 0.97
N ILE A 123 2.08 -16.61 0.48
CA ILE A 123 1.07 -17.04 -0.49
C ILE A 123 1.73 -17.44 -1.82
N ALA A 124 1.14 -18.43 -2.49
CA ALA A 124 1.69 -19.00 -3.74
C ALA A 124 1.94 -17.94 -4.84
N ALA A 125 1.19 -16.82 -4.83
CA ALA A 125 1.38 -15.72 -5.76
C ALA A 125 2.78 -15.09 -5.69
N PHE A 126 3.46 -15.14 -4.53
CA PHE A 126 4.84 -14.67 -4.36
C PHE A 126 5.88 -15.73 -4.69
N LEU A 127 5.49 -17.01 -4.75
CA LEU A 127 6.37 -18.14 -5.06
C LEU A 127 6.41 -18.46 -6.56
N ARG A 128 6.25 -17.46 -7.41
CA ARG A 128 6.28 -17.62 -8.87
C ARG A 128 7.64 -18.17 -9.32
N ARG A 129 7.67 -18.71 -10.58
CA ARG A 129 8.93 -19.13 -11.19
C ARG A 129 9.95 -17.98 -11.18
N PRO A 130 11.24 -18.29 -10.92
CA PRO A 130 12.27 -17.27 -11.03
C PRO A 130 12.17 -16.63 -12.41
N PRO A 131 12.29 -15.30 -12.49
CA PRO A 131 12.32 -14.63 -13.78
C PRO A 131 13.51 -15.10 -14.59
N GLU A 132 13.37 -15.20 -15.90
CA GLU A 132 14.50 -15.50 -16.77
C GLU A 132 15.52 -14.34 -16.73
N ARG A 133 16.81 -14.69 -16.64
CA ARG A 133 17.87 -13.71 -16.75
C ARG A 133 17.94 -13.22 -18.19
N VAL A 134 17.69 -11.95 -18.41
CA VAL A 134 17.99 -11.30 -19.68
C VAL A 134 19.46 -10.87 -19.65
N PRO A 135 20.33 -11.38 -20.52
CA PRO A 135 21.71 -10.91 -20.60
C PRO A 135 21.72 -9.42 -20.96
N GLY A 136 22.41 -8.62 -20.20
CA GLY A 136 22.58 -7.20 -20.47
C GLY A 136 21.74 -6.27 -19.55
N ASP A 137 21.73 -6.55 -18.24
CA ASP A 137 21.12 -5.65 -17.26
C ASP A 137 21.69 -4.23 -17.42
N VAL A 138 20.91 -3.40 -18.09
CA VAL A 138 21.14 -1.95 -18.15
C VAL A 138 21.07 -1.37 -16.75
N ALA A 139 21.97 -0.47 -16.42
CA ALA A 139 21.90 0.27 -15.18
C ALA A 139 20.50 0.86 -15.03
N PRO A 140 19.84 0.70 -13.85
CA PRO A 140 18.49 1.19 -13.67
C PRO A 140 18.44 2.69 -13.94
N ALA A 141 17.64 3.09 -14.89
CA ALA A 141 17.26 4.48 -15.07
C ALA A 141 16.54 4.95 -13.80
N GLU A 142 16.71 6.21 -13.43
CA GLU A 142 15.92 6.78 -12.34
C GLU A 142 14.43 6.61 -12.65
N PRO A 143 13.63 6.21 -11.64
CA PRO A 143 12.19 6.04 -11.85
C PRO A 143 11.56 7.34 -12.33
N VAL A 144 10.86 7.28 -13.44
CA VAL A 144 10.13 8.43 -13.97
C VAL A 144 9.07 8.88 -12.95
N PRO A 145 8.99 10.17 -12.63
CA PRO A 145 7.92 10.69 -11.79
C PRO A 145 6.55 10.32 -12.36
N PRO A 146 5.53 10.12 -11.50
CA PRO A 146 4.18 9.86 -11.98
C PRO A 146 3.68 10.99 -12.89
N LEU A 147 3.17 10.65 -14.07
CA LEU A 147 2.62 11.61 -15.02
C LEU A 147 1.32 12.25 -14.50
N CYS A 148 0.54 11.50 -13.74
CA CYS A 148 -0.69 11.98 -13.12
C CYS A 148 -0.52 12.16 -11.62
N PRO A 149 -0.81 13.34 -11.04
CA PRO A 149 -0.71 13.54 -9.61
C PRO A 149 -1.75 12.74 -8.82
N LEU A 150 -2.88 12.35 -9.41
CA LEU A 150 -4.00 11.69 -8.72
C LEU A 150 -3.99 10.17 -8.87
N HIS A 151 -3.32 9.64 -9.90
CA HIS A 151 -3.31 8.21 -10.23
C HIS A 151 -1.90 7.76 -10.56
N TRP A 152 -1.29 6.96 -9.69
CA TRP A 152 0.06 6.49 -9.92
C TRP A 152 0.39 5.20 -9.17
N TYR A 153 1.41 4.53 -9.65
CA TYR A 153 2.17 3.53 -8.93
C TYR A 153 3.48 4.13 -8.47
N ALA A 154 3.93 3.75 -7.28
CA ALA A 154 5.20 4.18 -6.76
C ALA A 154 5.84 3.05 -5.98
N ASP A 155 7.03 2.67 -6.42
CA ASP A 155 7.76 1.55 -5.88
C ASP A 155 9.03 2.04 -5.18
N TRP A 156 9.25 1.54 -3.96
CA TRP A 156 10.43 1.80 -3.17
C TRP A 156 11.24 0.54 -2.98
N GLY A 157 12.55 0.69 -2.98
CA GLY A 157 13.51 -0.31 -2.56
C GLY A 157 14.36 0.18 -1.41
N VAL A 158 14.74 -0.74 -0.52
CA VAL A 158 15.81 -0.55 0.44
C VAL A 158 16.98 -1.43 0.04
N PHE A 159 18.17 -0.84 0.07
CA PHE A 159 19.40 -1.43 -0.44
C PHE A 159 20.41 -1.63 0.68
N ALA A 160 21.03 -2.80 0.69
CA ALA A 160 22.24 -3.05 1.45
C ALA A 160 23.45 -2.67 0.61
N PRO A 161 24.56 -2.21 1.23
CA PRO A 161 25.80 -1.97 0.51
C PRO A 161 26.25 -3.25 -0.15
N GLY A 162 26.70 -3.13 -1.39
CA GLY A 162 27.27 -4.25 -2.14
C GLY A 162 28.56 -4.73 -1.49
N ASN A 163 28.91 -5.98 -1.77
CA ASN A 163 30.24 -6.50 -1.44
C ASN A 163 31.28 -5.73 -2.27
N PRO A 164 32.49 -5.43 -1.74
CA PRO A 164 33.51 -4.61 -2.43
C PRO A 164 34.08 -5.20 -3.72
N GLU A 165 33.51 -6.25 -4.28
CA GLU A 165 33.87 -6.75 -5.59
C GLU A 165 33.41 -5.82 -6.72
N PRO A 166 34.20 -5.65 -7.80
CA PRO A 166 34.04 -4.56 -8.78
C PRO A 166 32.74 -4.56 -9.58
N ARG A 167 31.82 -5.50 -9.35
CA ARG A 167 30.51 -5.60 -10.02
C ARG A 167 29.31 -5.52 -9.07
N SER A 168 29.52 -5.36 -7.76
CA SER A 168 28.42 -5.40 -6.83
C SER A 168 27.82 -4.01 -6.65
N LYS A 169 26.83 -3.73 -7.46
CA LYS A 169 25.84 -2.69 -7.18
C LYS A 169 25.12 -3.02 -5.87
N ASP A 170 24.66 -2.00 -5.17
CA ASP A 170 23.81 -2.18 -3.98
C ASP A 170 22.72 -3.20 -4.22
N ARG A 171 22.58 -4.16 -3.31
CA ARG A 171 21.61 -5.23 -3.40
C ARG A 171 20.27 -4.77 -2.84
N LEU A 172 19.21 -4.94 -3.59
CA LEU A 172 17.85 -4.73 -3.09
C LEU A 172 17.53 -5.79 -2.03
N VAL A 173 17.20 -5.35 -0.80
CA VAL A 173 16.93 -6.25 0.33
C VAL A 173 15.53 -6.06 0.93
N GLY A 174 14.73 -5.18 0.35
CA GLY A 174 13.34 -5.01 0.69
C GLY A 174 12.66 -4.04 -0.26
N TYR A 175 11.34 -4.14 -0.36
CA TYR A 175 10.54 -3.31 -1.25
C TYR A 175 9.19 -2.93 -0.63
N LEU A 176 8.64 -1.82 -1.12
CA LEU A 176 7.33 -1.31 -0.77
C LEU A 176 6.66 -0.78 -2.03
N PHE A 177 5.42 -1.20 -2.27
CA PHE A 177 4.65 -0.79 -3.43
C PHE A 177 3.41 -0.01 -3.02
N LEU A 178 3.27 1.17 -3.58
CA LEU A 178 2.14 2.07 -3.38
C LEU A 178 1.35 2.21 -4.68
N LYS A 179 0.05 2.40 -4.52
CA LYS A 179 -0.87 2.75 -5.59
C LYS A 179 -1.77 3.88 -5.10
N ARG A 180 -1.74 5.03 -5.78
CA ARG A 180 -2.64 6.15 -5.51
C ARG A 180 -3.84 6.14 -6.44
N VAL A 181 -5.02 6.39 -5.89
CA VAL A 181 -6.21 6.79 -6.63
C VAL A 181 -6.96 7.84 -5.81
N GLY A 182 -7.05 9.05 -6.33
CA GLY A 182 -7.68 10.17 -5.66
C GLY A 182 -7.01 10.53 -4.33
N ASN A 183 -7.78 10.58 -3.25
CA ASN A 183 -7.29 10.88 -1.90
C ASN A 183 -6.76 9.66 -1.13
N VAL A 184 -6.80 8.46 -1.75
CA VAL A 184 -6.34 7.22 -1.10
C VAL A 184 -5.06 6.72 -1.74
N VAL A 185 -4.06 6.42 -0.93
CA VAL A 185 -2.91 5.60 -1.30
C VAL A 185 -3.04 4.23 -0.66
N ARG A 186 -2.94 3.20 -1.47
CA ARG A 186 -2.93 1.82 -1.00
C ARG A 186 -1.50 1.30 -0.94
N LEU A 187 -1.10 0.78 0.20
CA LEU A 187 0.09 -0.04 0.35
C LEU A 187 -0.27 -1.45 -0.13
N THR A 188 0.25 -1.84 -1.29
CA THR A 188 -0.10 -3.11 -1.93
C THR A 188 0.83 -4.24 -1.52
N SER A 189 2.09 -3.92 -1.25
CA SER A 189 3.10 -4.88 -0.81
C SER A 189 4.15 -4.20 0.03
N LEU A 190 4.63 -4.90 1.06
CA LEU A 190 5.73 -4.47 1.92
C LEU A 190 6.49 -5.71 2.37
N MET A 191 7.68 -5.88 1.85
CA MET A 191 8.49 -7.07 2.06
C MET A 191 9.96 -6.72 2.35
N GLY A 192 10.60 -7.52 3.20
CA GLY A 192 12.03 -7.49 3.43
C GLY A 192 12.61 -8.90 3.31
N HIS A 193 13.82 -9.00 2.81
CA HIS A 193 14.57 -10.26 2.74
C HIS A 193 14.83 -10.80 4.15
N GLY A 194 14.60 -12.10 4.36
CA GLY A 194 14.64 -12.75 5.66
C GLY A 194 15.89 -12.44 6.49
N ARG A 195 17.06 -12.45 5.85
CA ARG A 195 18.36 -12.15 6.47
C ARG A 195 18.42 -10.75 7.11
N TYR A 196 17.71 -9.76 6.55
CA TYR A 196 17.82 -8.36 6.95
C TYR A 196 16.60 -7.86 7.75
N LEU A 197 15.62 -8.72 8.06
CA LEU A 197 14.45 -8.32 8.83
C LEU A 197 14.80 -7.83 10.24
N ALA A 198 15.75 -8.50 10.89
CA ALA A 198 16.24 -8.11 12.21
C ALA A 198 16.92 -6.73 12.19
N ASP A 199 17.46 -6.34 11.03
CA ASP A 199 18.09 -5.05 10.82
C ASP A 199 17.11 -3.89 10.68
N GLY A 200 15.81 -4.19 10.57
CA GLY A 200 14.76 -3.18 10.52
C GLY A 200 14.56 -2.58 9.14
N VAL A 201 14.99 -3.25 8.05
CA VAL A 201 14.87 -2.76 6.67
C VAL A 201 13.43 -2.39 6.29
N VAL A 202 12.44 -3.19 6.75
CA VAL A 202 11.02 -2.91 6.50
C VAL A 202 10.56 -1.63 7.20
N LYS A 203 11.08 -1.35 8.40
CA LYS A 203 10.77 -0.12 9.15
C LYS A 203 11.37 1.09 8.48
N LEU A 204 12.62 0.99 8.04
CA LEU A 204 13.31 2.05 7.32
C LEU A 204 12.58 2.41 6.02
N LEU A 205 12.24 1.39 5.24
CA LEU A 205 11.52 1.53 3.97
C LEU A 205 10.16 2.20 4.16
N PHE A 206 9.41 1.78 5.18
CA PHE A 206 8.12 2.38 5.50
C PHE A 206 8.27 3.84 5.97
N ALA A 207 9.28 4.15 6.80
CA ALA A 207 9.55 5.50 7.25
C ALA A 207 9.91 6.45 6.09
N ASP A 208 10.69 5.97 5.13
CA ASP A 208 11.08 6.74 3.95
C ASP A 208 9.87 7.05 3.05
N ALA A 209 9.04 6.05 2.80
CA ALA A 209 7.78 6.23 2.06
C ALA A 209 6.84 7.21 2.79
N MET A 210 6.74 7.14 4.12
CA MET A 210 5.93 8.07 4.91
C MET A 210 6.46 9.51 4.86
N ARG A 211 7.79 9.72 4.89
CA ARG A 211 8.37 11.06 4.67
C ARG A 211 7.95 11.64 3.33
N TRP A 212 7.98 10.82 2.29
CA TRP A 212 7.55 11.25 0.97
C TRP A 212 6.05 11.56 0.92
N LEU A 213 5.20 10.70 1.48
CA LEU A 213 3.75 10.90 1.51
C LEU A 213 3.34 12.16 2.30
N LEU A 214 4.07 12.48 3.36
CA LEU A 214 3.82 13.65 4.20
C LEU A 214 4.54 14.92 3.72
N ASN A 215 5.30 14.84 2.64
CA ASN A 215 5.89 16.03 2.02
C ASN A 215 4.84 16.76 1.15
N ARG A 216 4.02 17.57 1.79
CA ARG A 216 2.88 18.28 1.17
C ARG A 216 3.26 19.27 0.07
N THR A 217 4.55 19.57 -0.11
CA THR A 217 5.03 20.46 -1.20
C THR A 217 5.07 19.75 -2.55
N LEU A 218 5.05 18.42 -2.57
CA LEU A 218 5.11 17.66 -3.80
C LEU A 218 3.72 17.49 -4.41
N LEU A 219 3.54 17.89 -5.66
CA LEU A 219 2.26 17.78 -6.38
C LEU A 219 1.75 16.32 -6.42
N SER A 220 2.65 15.35 -6.52
CA SER A 220 2.30 13.93 -6.57
C SER A 220 1.72 13.37 -5.28
N VAL A 221 1.83 14.07 -4.15
CA VAL A 221 1.25 13.65 -2.86
C VAL A 221 0.21 14.64 -2.33
N HIS A 222 0.03 15.77 -2.98
CA HIS A 222 -0.97 16.76 -2.60
C HIS A 222 -2.38 16.16 -2.64
N GLY A 223 -3.20 16.42 -1.61
CA GLY A 223 -4.57 15.93 -1.51
C GLY A 223 -4.71 14.43 -1.19
N ILE A 224 -3.62 13.73 -0.82
CA ILE A 224 -3.72 12.39 -0.25
C ILE A 224 -4.16 12.54 1.21
N GLN A 225 -5.25 11.87 1.56
CA GLN A 225 -5.77 11.86 2.93
C GLN A 225 -5.48 10.54 3.63
N TYR A 226 -5.62 9.42 2.95
CA TYR A 226 -5.53 8.10 3.58
C TYR A 226 -4.43 7.24 3.00
N LEU A 227 -3.61 6.64 3.88
CA LEU A 227 -2.78 5.48 3.54
C LEU A 227 -3.48 4.21 4.02
N HIS A 228 -3.97 3.39 3.10
CA HIS A 228 -4.71 2.17 3.37
C HIS A 228 -3.82 0.92 3.28
N TYR A 229 -3.93 -0.01 4.24
CA TYR A 229 -3.21 -1.28 4.23
C TYR A 229 -4.10 -2.46 4.64
N GLY A 230 -4.99 -2.87 3.73
CA GLY A 230 -5.88 -4.02 3.93
C GLY A 230 -6.88 -3.84 5.06
N ALA A 231 -7.49 -4.92 5.53
CA ALA A 231 -8.49 -4.90 6.58
C ALA A 231 -7.93 -5.26 7.95
N MET A 232 -8.74 -4.97 8.98
CA MET A 232 -8.48 -5.32 10.37
C MET A 232 -8.47 -6.84 10.57
N GLU A 233 -9.34 -7.53 9.89
CA GLU A 233 -9.50 -8.99 9.94
C GLU A 233 -8.43 -9.73 9.14
N HIS A 234 -7.67 -9.01 8.31
CA HIS A 234 -6.64 -9.63 7.48
C HIS A 234 -5.29 -9.64 8.17
N GLY A 235 -4.72 -10.82 8.24
CA GLY A 235 -3.40 -11.06 8.77
C GLY A 235 -3.42 -11.71 10.15
N ARG A 236 -2.31 -12.35 10.50
CA ARG A 236 -2.11 -12.93 11.83
C ARG A 236 -1.75 -11.85 12.84
N ALA A 237 -1.80 -12.18 14.11
CA ALA A 237 -1.51 -11.27 15.24
C ALA A 237 -0.25 -10.42 15.06
N GLY A 238 0.81 -10.98 14.47
CA GLY A 238 2.06 -10.24 14.21
C GLY A 238 1.90 -9.11 13.20
N LEU A 239 1.12 -9.30 12.12
CA LEU A 239 0.85 -8.25 11.15
C LEU A 239 -0.11 -7.19 11.71
N VAL A 240 -1.11 -7.62 12.46
CA VAL A 240 -2.04 -6.70 13.15
C VAL A 240 -1.27 -5.81 14.13
N ALA A 241 -0.43 -6.41 14.98
CA ALA A 241 0.43 -5.68 15.92
C ALA A 241 1.39 -4.72 15.19
N TRP A 242 1.91 -5.12 14.02
CA TRP A 242 2.74 -4.26 13.18
C TRP A 242 1.94 -3.04 12.70
N LYS A 243 0.75 -3.25 12.13
CA LYS A 243 -0.13 -2.17 11.66
C LYS A 243 -0.47 -1.18 12.80
N GLN A 244 -0.88 -1.68 13.96
CA GLN A 244 -1.13 -0.85 15.14
C GLN A 244 0.10 -0.04 15.55
N ARG A 245 1.27 -0.68 15.52
CA ARG A 245 2.56 -0.04 15.83
C ARG A 245 2.86 1.13 14.92
N PHE A 246 2.46 1.11 13.69
CA PHE A 246 2.68 2.16 12.71
C PHE A 246 1.49 3.12 12.57
N GLY A 247 0.56 3.10 13.52
CA GLY A 247 -0.51 4.08 13.62
C GLY A 247 -1.71 3.80 12.71
N PHE A 248 -1.78 2.61 12.08
CA PHE A 248 -2.98 2.23 11.36
C PHE A 248 -4.15 2.06 12.32
N LYS A 249 -5.27 2.68 11.98
CA LYS A 249 -6.53 2.63 12.73
C LYS A 249 -7.65 2.12 11.81
N PRO A 250 -8.68 1.48 12.37
CA PRO A 250 -9.89 1.17 11.63
C PRO A 250 -10.59 2.46 11.20
N LEU A 251 -11.10 2.47 9.97
CA LEU A 251 -11.90 3.55 9.42
C LEU A 251 -12.95 2.95 8.49
N LEU A 252 -14.21 3.34 8.65
CA LEU A 252 -15.24 2.97 7.70
C LEU A 252 -15.16 3.89 6.49
N PHE A 253 -14.98 3.31 5.31
CA PHE A 253 -14.98 4.06 4.07
C PHE A 253 -16.41 4.30 3.58
N SER A 254 -16.74 5.55 3.34
CA SER A 254 -17.95 5.96 2.63
C SER A 254 -17.59 6.61 1.29
N TRP A 255 -18.50 6.54 0.33
CA TRP A 255 -18.37 7.27 -0.90
C TRP A 255 -19.07 8.62 -0.78
N PRO A 256 -18.62 9.66 -1.51
CA PRO A 256 -19.34 10.91 -1.63
C PRO A 256 -20.81 10.63 -1.99
N LYS A 257 -21.74 11.26 -1.30
CA LYS A 257 -23.19 11.04 -1.48
C LYS A 257 -23.62 11.14 -2.96
N LYS A 258 -22.99 12.04 -3.73
CA LYS A 258 -23.24 12.20 -5.17
C LYS A 258 -22.86 10.97 -6.01
N ILE A 259 -21.78 10.29 -5.64
CA ILE A 259 -21.32 9.08 -6.33
C ILE A 259 -22.14 7.88 -5.87
N LEU A 260 -22.54 7.83 -4.62
CA LEU A 260 -23.37 6.76 -4.07
C LEU A 260 -24.73 6.72 -4.78
N ALA A 261 -25.37 7.86 -5.02
CA ALA A 261 -26.63 7.94 -5.76
C ALA A 261 -26.50 7.40 -7.20
N TRP A 262 -25.40 7.74 -7.88
CA TRP A 262 -25.11 7.23 -9.23
C TRP A 262 -24.84 5.71 -9.24
N LEU A 263 -24.12 5.20 -8.26
CA LEU A 263 -23.84 3.76 -8.13
C LEU A 263 -25.08 2.97 -7.79
N ILE A 264 -25.93 3.46 -6.89
CA ILE A 264 -27.22 2.84 -6.58
C ILE A 264 -28.04 2.76 -7.87
N ALA A 265 -28.13 3.84 -8.64
CA ALA A 265 -28.83 3.87 -9.92
C ALA A 265 -28.22 2.89 -10.94
N PHE A 266 -26.90 2.81 -11.02
CA PHE A 266 -26.20 1.89 -11.91
C PHE A 266 -26.40 0.42 -11.51
N PHE A 267 -26.33 0.08 -10.23
CA PHE A 267 -26.54 -1.29 -9.75
C PHE A 267 -28.01 -1.69 -9.75
N THR A 268 -28.94 -0.77 -9.59
CA THR A 268 -30.39 -1.06 -9.72
C THR A 268 -30.82 -1.24 -11.17
N GLN A 269 -30.14 -0.60 -12.14
CA GLN A 269 -30.39 -0.83 -13.57
C GLN A 269 -29.67 -2.07 -14.12
N ALA A 270 -28.59 -2.53 -13.47
CA ALA A 270 -27.76 -3.64 -13.91
C ALA A 270 -28.25 -5.02 -13.43
N ASP A 271 -29.37 -5.10 -12.70
CA ASP A 271 -29.86 -6.35 -12.09
C ASP A 271 -30.37 -7.39 -13.11
N GLU A 272 -30.40 -7.09 -14.42
CA GLU A 272 -30.80 -8.06 -15.44
C GLU A 272 -29.69 -8.57 -16.38
N THR A 273 -28.47 -7.94 -16.43
CA THR A 273 -27.53 -8.29 -17.51
C THR A 273 -26.04 -8.41 -17.16
N ILE A 274 -25.57 -8.06 -15.97
CA ILE A 274 -24.10 -7.93 -15.70
C ILE A 274 -23.55 -8.86 -14.61
N ILE A 275 -24.35 -9.72 -14.00
CA ILE A 275 -23.90 -10.65 -12.94
C ILE A 275 -22.94 -11.77 -13.41
N PRO A 276 -22.85 -12.20 -14.67
CA PRO A 276 -22.00 -13.33 -15.04
C PRO A 276 -20.48 -13.07 -14.98
N TRP A 277 -20.02 -11.82 -15.05
CA TRP A 277 -18.57 -11.52 -15.22
C TRP A 277 -17.80 -11.26 -13.92
N LEU A 278 -18.47 -11.10 -12.80
CA LEU A 278 -17.85 -10.84 -11.48
C LEU A 278 -17.54 -12.12 -10.68
N ILE A 279 -17.95 -13.29 -11.17
CA ILE A 279 -17.82 -14.57 -10.44
C ILE A 279 -16.59 -15.39 -10.89
N LEU A 280 -15.88 -15.02 -11.95
CA LEU A 280 -14.86 -15.87 -12.59
C LEU A 280 -13.41 -15.38 -12.44
N THR A 281 -13.04 -14.63 -11.43
CA THR A 281 -11.60 -14.42 -11.10
C THR A 281 -11.37 -14.64 -9.63
N GLU A 282 -11.32 -15.93 -9.22
CA GLU A 282 -10.54 -16.37 -8.06
C GLU A 282 -9.04 -16.42 -8.39
#